data_469aa7d162d78a211c4accad69fa8319
#
_entry.id   469aa7d162d78a211c4accad69fa8319
#
_cell.length_a   1.000
_cell.length_b   1.000
_cell.length_c   1.000
_cell.angle_alpha   90.00
_cell.angle_beta   90.00
_cell.angle_gamma   90.00
#
_symmetry.space_group_name_H-M   'P 1'
#
loop_
_entity.id
_entity.type
_entity.pdbx_description
1 polymer ?
#
loop_
_entity_poly.entity_id
_entity_poly.type
_entity_poly.pdbx_seq_one_letter_code
_entity_poly.pdbx_strand_id
1 'polypeptide(L)'
;MKIINLFIMFCYAPLLFACHNAENVDVTEQEEFSKVFRGICIDDDGGEDGLYNPERGLRLEVALDVETKKHVWKPLEFPDITSYLESENKHYASDSISLVQTYFYLTKLVGKDLSEENLQTMDIFFKKLRELGKKAVLRFAYETTNKGATVGPTKNDIIRHASQLQPFLEKNKDVIQVLQAGMIGAWGEWHSSVHGLERSDVTKKEILESICAMTPAERFIQVRLPSHKNLLSTSSEEYRRISFHDDMIVIKEHPWDGGMSEGTPFFNQIVKESPYVPVDGELPWGTWSVNKDPNNPESCWMIDGKETARKLFLQHFTSLSVTHNYKEDGDGVKYSMQYWKETLISEDFLLQNKMPISDSYFQRKDGTKVERSVFDYIRDHLGYRIELKELKCPKIFDMSAPNSISISLVNRGFSTLFNEHPVYLVLLDEQNKVVASYLTGANVNEWQPYDPNDKNCEPLVHKINAEWSLDNKIGKGTYKLGLWIPDGSQQLHNNYRYAVRCANGDVDWWISPDCKYGINVLTSVLLQ
;
A
#
# COMPACT_ATOMS: atom_id res chain seq x y z
N MET A 1 20.72 -69.71 3.19
CA MET A 1 19.81 -70.78 2.78
C MET A 1 18.98 -70.22 1.65
N LYS A 2 19.42 -70.42 0.45
CA LYS A 2 18.89 -71.29 -0.63
C LYS A 2 17.38 -71.04 -0.83
N ILE A 3 17.01 -70.39 -1.93
CA ILE A 3 16.60 -70.89 -3.26
C ILE A 3 15.06 -70.83 -3.33
N ILE A 4 14.38 -70.43 -4.39
CA ILE A 4 14.30 -70.98 -5.77
C ILE A 4 13.56 -69.99 -6.68
N ASN A 5 14.07 -69.85 -7.90
CA ASN A 5 13.43 -69.29 -9.10
C ASN A 5 12.25 -70.16 -9.56
N LEU A 6 11.19 -69.53 -10.08
CA LEU A 6 10.29 -70.24 -10.99
C LEU A 6 9.97 -69.35 -12.20
N PHE A 7 10.51 -69.74 -13.35
CA PHE A 7 10.11 -69.31 -14.68
C PHE A 7 8.80 -69.95 -15.09
N ILE A 8 7.84 -69.19 -15.54
CA ILE A 8 6.73 -69.73 -16.34
C ILE A 8 6.69 -68.97 -17.66
N MET A 9 6.96 -69.74 -18.72
CA MET A 9 6.90 -69.38 -20.14
C MET A 9 5.46 -69.61 -20.60
N PHE A 10 4.81 -68.62 -21.20
CA PHE A 10 3.55 -68.81 -21.93
C PHE A 10 3.64 -68.28 -23.35
N CYS A 11 3.15 -69.09 -24.25
CA CYS A 11 3.25 -69.04 -25.68
C CYS A 11 2.45 -67.89 -26.30
N TYR A 12 3.03 -67.40 -27.42
CA TYR A 12 2.40 -66.52 -28.39
C TYR A 12 1.22 -67.19 -29.14
N ALA A 13 0.12 -66.41 -29.30
CA ALA A 13 -0.81 -66.56 -30.42
C ALA A 13 -1.13 -65.19 -30.97
N PRO A 14 -1.06 -64.94 -32.28
CA PRO A 14 -1.32 -63.63 -32.87
C PRO A 14 -2.82 -63.49 -33.18
N LEU A 15 -3.45 -62.50 -32.56
CA LEU A 15 -4.80 -62.03 -32.98
C LEU A 15 -4.62 -60.79 -33.81
N LEU A 16 -4.89 -60.94 -35.11
CA LEU A 16 -5.09 -59.84 -36.06
C LEU A 16 -6.34 -59.04 -35.67
N PHE A 17 -6.15 -57.80 -35.22
CA PHE A 17 -7.19 -56.82 -35.16
C PHE A 17 -6.98 -55.75 -36.22
N ALA A 18 -8.01 -55.50 -36.98
CA ALA A 18 -8.08 -54.53 -38.08
C ALA A 18 -7.77 -53.13 -37.58
N CYS A 19 -6.90 -52.44 -38.32
CA CYS A 19 -6.71 -50.99 -38.25
C CYS A 19 -8.01 -50.28 -38.57
N HIS A 20 -8.65 -49.67 -37.56
CA HIS A 20 -9.47 -48.51 -37.79
C HIS A 20 -8.52 -47.28 -37.76
N ASN A 21 -8.45 -46.56 -38.86
CA ASN A 21 -7.83 -45.26 -38.92
C ASN A 21 -8.60 -44.35 -37.96
N ALA A 22 -8.04 -44.12 -36.77
CA ALA A 22 -8.33 -42.92 -36.00
C ALA A 22 -7.75 -41.78 -36.79
N GLU A 23 -8.57 -40.93 -37.37
CA GLU A 23 -8.16 -39.62 -37.85
C GLU A 23 -7.45 -38.94 -36.68
N ASN A 24 -6.14 -38.72 -36.82
CA ASN A 24 -5.42 -37.78 -35.99
C ASN A 24 -6.12 -36.41 -36.21
N VAL A 25 -6.91 -36.00 -35.22
CA VAL A 25 -7.26 -34.60 -35.10
C VAL A 25 -5.94 -33.91 -34.81
N ASP A 26 -5.37 -33.28 -35.83
CA ASP A 26 -4.29 -32.33 -35.68
C ASP A 26 -4.81 -31.27 -34.69
N VAL A 27 -4.43 -31.39 -33.43
CA VAL A 27 -4.51 -30.27 -32.49
C VAL A 27 -3.46 -29.29 -33.02
N THR A 28 -3.90 -28.37 -33.87
CA THR A 28 -3.07 -27.24 -34.29
C THR A 28 -2.64 -26.55 -32.99
N GLU A 29 -1.35 -26.72 -32.61
CA GLU A 29 -0.76 -25.93 -31.55
C GLU A 29 -1.04 -24.46 -31.87
N GLN A 30 -1.84 -23.80 -31.03
CA GLN A 30 -2.07 -22.36 -31.17
C GLN A 30 -0.72 -21.67 -31.05
N GLU A 31 -0.36 -20.85 -32.02
CA GLU A 31 0.88 -20.07 -32.00
C GLU A 31 0.90 -19.19 -30.74
N GLU A 32 1.78 -19.52 -29.78
CA GLU A 32 1.94 -18.78 -28.54
C GLU A 32 2.62 -17.43 -28.83
N PHE A 33 2.01 -16.36 -28.37
CA PHE A 33 2.59 -15.03 -28.37
C PHE A 33 3.23 -14.75 -27.01
N SER A 34 4.48 -14.27 -27.02
CA SER A 34 5.17 -13.80 -25.82
C SER A 34 5.59 -12.33 -25.97
N LYS A 35 5.36 -11.54 -24.92
CA LYS A 35 5.82 -10.15 -24.81
C LYS A 35 6.55 -9.98 -23.49
N VAL A 36 7.80 -9.52 -23.54
CA VAL A 36 8.59 -9.08 -22.37
C VAL A 36 8.38 -7.59 -22.16
N PHE A 37 8.16 -7.17 -20.93
CA PHE A 37 7.89 -5.78 -20.57
C PHE A 37 9.13 -5.10 -19.98
N ARG A 38 9.21 -3.78 -20.17
CA ARG A 38 10.26 -2.90 -19.66
C ARG A 38 9.73 -2.08 -18.47
N GLY A 39 10.57 -1.86 -17.46
CA GLY A 39 10.26 -0.93 -16.37
C GLY A 39 10.21 0.54 -16.82
N ILE A 40 9.83 1.44 -15.90
CA ILE A 40 9.70 2.88 -16.18
C ILE A 40 11.09 3.55 -16.21
N CYS A 41 11.39 4.25 -17.31
CA CYS A 41 12.49 5.21 -17.42
C CYS A 41 12.05 6.60 -16.93
N ILE A 42 13.01 7.51 -16.70
CA ILE A 42 12.72 8.89 -16.28
C ILE A 42 11.88 9.68 -17.31
N ASP A 43 12.00 9.34 -18.59
CA ASP A 43 11.23 10.01 -19.66
C ASP A 43 9.81 9.45 -19.83
N ASP A 44 9.43 8.43 -19.05
CA ASP A 44 8.10 7.86 -19.09
C ASP A 44 7.15 8.68 -18.20
N ASP A 45 5.86 8.67 -18.53
CA ASP A 45 4.84 9.32 -17.72
C ASP A 45 4.86 8.76 -16.27
N GLY A 46 4.95 9.67 -15.28
CA GLY A 46 5.14 9.36 -13.88
C GLY A 46 6.57 8.97 -13.48
N GLY A 47 7.54 9.04 -14.40
CA GLY A 47 8.94 8.75 -14.09
C GLY A 47 9.63 9.83 -13.28
N GLU A 48 9.23 11.10 -13.42
CA GLU A 48 9.73 12.24 -12.63
C GLU A 48 8.79 12.61 -11.48
N ASP A 49 7.48 12.66 -11.74
CA ASP A 49 6.46 13.11 -10.77
C ASP A 49 5.97 11.99 -9.84
N GLY A 50 6.53 10.79 -9.95
CA GLY A 50 6.05 9.62 -9.22
C GLY A 50 4.83 8.97 -9.85
N LEU A 51 4.71 7.67 -9.65
CA LEU A 51 3.61 6.86 -10.14
C LEU A 51 2.45 6.90 -9.16
N TYR A 52 1.31 7.49 -9.56
CA TYR A 52 0.11 7.47 -8.74
C TYR A 52 -0.47 6.05 -8.66
N ASN A 53 -0.62 5.55 -7.43
CA ASN A 53 -1.29 4.30 -7.11
C ASN A 53 -2.00 4.40 -5.77
N PRO A 54 -3.13 3.71 -5.57
CA PRO A 54 -3.86 3.74 -4.30
C PRO A 54 -3.07 3.08 -3.16
N GLU A 55 -3.34 3.49 -1.95
CA GLU A 55 -2.93 2.84 -0.69
C GLU A 55 -1.42 2.68 -0.46
N ARG A 56 -0.59 3.54 -1.05
CA ARG A 56 0.87 3.48 -0.91
C ARG A 56 1.54 4.85 -0.97
N GLY A 57 2.81 4.88 -0.57
CA GLY A 57 3.71 6.00 -0.86
C GLY A 57 3.71 7.09 0.21
N LEU A 58 4.05 8.30 -0.19
CA LEU A 58 3.99 9.44 0.70
C LEU A 58 2.53 9.74 1.09
N ARG A 59 2.31 10.32 2.28
CA ARG A 59 0.99 10.71 2.75
C ARG A 59 0.93 12.16 3.23
N LEU A 60 -0.19 12.81 2.96
CA LEU A 60 -0.55 14.09 3.57
C LEU A 60 -0.96 13.89 5.02
N GLU A 61 -1.12 15.01 5.74
CA GLU A 61 -1.59 15.01 7.11
C GLU A 61 -2.61 16.12 7.34
N VAL A 62 -3.77 15.78 7.90
CA VAL A 62 -4.86 16.70 8.16
C VAL A 62 -5.44 16.45 9.54
N ALA A 63 -5.48 17.48 10.38
CA ALA A 63 -5.99 17.41 11.74
C ALA A 63 -7.24 18.29 11.93
N LEU A 64 -8.36 17.66 12.22
CA LEU A 64 -9.70 18.27 12.21
C LEU A 64 -10.37 18.15 13.57
N ASP A 65 -10.84 19.26 14.11
CA ASP A 65 -11.74 19.28 15.26
C ASP A 65 -13.17 19.04 14.78
N VAL A 66 -13.75 17.90 15.18
CA VAL A 66 -15.04 17.42 14.67
C VAL A 66 -16.20 18.35 15.10
N GLU A 67 -16.12 18.95 16.28
CA GLU A 67 -17.16 19.84 16.81
C GLU A 67 -17.13 21.23 16.16
N THR A 68 -15.91 21.79 15.95
CA THR A 68 -15.78 23.11 15.32
C THR A 68 -15.73 23.06 13.80
N LYS A 69 -15.54 21.88 13.21
CA LYS A 69 -15.42 21.66 11.77
C LYS A 69 -14.23 22.38 11.13
N LYS A 70 -13.16 22.60 11.92
CA LYS A 70 -11.99 23.39 11.51
C LYS A 70 -10.70 22.59 11.69
N HIS A 71 -9.67 23.03 10.96
CA HIS A 71 -8.31 22.55 11.20
C HIS A 71 -7.85 22.92 12.62
N VAL A 72 -7.25 21.96 13.35
CA VAL A 72 -6.94 22.12 14.79
C VAL A 72 -5.93 23.23 15.04
N TRP A 73 -4.86 23.30 14.24
CA TRP A 73 -3.76 24.25 14.46
C TRP A 73 -3.82 25.50 13.58
N LYS A 74 -4.66 25.49 12.52
CA LYS A 74 -4.82 26.61 11.57
C LYS A 74 -6.29 26.99 11.35
N PRO A 75 -7.08 27.21 12.42
CA PRO A 75 -8.54 27.36 12.32
C PRO A 75 -9.00 28.67 11.66
N LEU A 76 -8.13 29.66 11.58
CA LEU A 76 -8.42 30.95 10.92
C LEU A 76 -8.09 30.94 9.43
N GLU A 77 -7.07 30.15 9.04
CA GLU A 77 -6.65 30.02 7.64
C GLU A 77 -7.57 29.06 6.88
N PHE A 78 -8.05 28.01 7.56
CA PHE A 78 -8.86 26.95 6.97
C PHE A 78 -10.19 26.83 7.74
N PRO A 79 -11.22 27.58 7.32
CA PRO A 79 -12.46 27.73 8.08
C PRO A 79 -13.43 26.55 7.95
N ASP A 80 -13.21 25.66 6.99
CA ASP A 80 -14.05 24.47 6.79
C ASP A 80 -13.20 23.18 6.83
N ILE A 81 -13.90 22.03 6.87
CA ILE A 81 -13.27 20.73 7.11
C ILE A 81 -12.46 20.19 5.92
N THR A 82 -12.59 20.77 4.74
CA THR A 82 -11.95 20.25 3.51
C THR A 82 -10.88 21.16 2.91
N SER A 83 -10.91 22.44 3.24
CA SER A 83 -10.06 23.45 2.60
C SER A 83 -8.56 23.22 2.81
N TYR A 84 -8.17 22.72 3.99
CA TYR A 84 -6.76 22.36 4.23
C TYR A 84 -6.30 21.19 3.36
N LEU A 85 -7.13 20.15 3.26
CA LEU A 85 -6.83 19.01 2.39
C LEU A 85 -6.68 19.42 0.91
N GLU A 86 -7.53 20.32 0.43
CA GLU A 86 -7.46 20.83 -0.94
C GLU A 86 -6.16 21.62 -1.19
N SER A 87 -5.74 22.43 -0.21
CA SER A 87 -4.48 23.15 -0.25
C SER A 87 -3.28 22.22 -0.30
N GLU A 88 -3.22 21.24 0.61
CA GLU A 88 -2.13 20.27 0.66
C GLU A 88 -2.08 19.39 -0.61
N ASN A 89 -3.25 18.95 -1.09
CA ASN A 89 -3.33 18.19 -2.34
C ASN A 89 -2.78 18.96 -3.55
N LYS A 90 -2.93 20.27 -3.58
CA LYS A 90 -2.36 21.13 -4.62
C LYS A 90 -0.85 21.34 -4.42
N HIS A 91 -0.42 21.54 -3.17
CA HIS A 91 0.98 21.78 -2.82
C HIS A 91 1.89 20.60 -3.18
N TYR A 92 1.43 19.37 -2.91
CA TYR A 92 2.18 18.13 -3.16
C TYR A 92 1.72 17.38 -4.42
N ALA A 93 1.20 18.08 -5.42
CA ALA A 93 0.62 17.44 -6.61
C ALA A 93 1.62 16.58 -7.39
N SER A 94 2.90 17.00 -7.47
CA SER A 94 3.99 16.26 -8.15
C SER A 94 4.39 14.95 -7.45
N ASP A 95 4.07 14.80 -6.17
CA ASP A 95 4.48 13.62 -5.39
C ASP A 95 3.48 12.46 -5.48
N SER A 96 2.43 12.60 -6.29
CA SER A 96 1.44 11.54 -6.62
C SER A 96 0.82 10.85 -5.41
N ILE A 97 0.48 11.63 -4.37
CA ILE A 97 0.03 11.15 -3.06
C ILE A 97 -1.40 10.61 -3.13
N SER A 98 -1.63 9.39 -2.64
CA SER A 98 -2.94 8.74 -2.55
C SER A 98 -3.47 8.59 -1.11
N LEU A 99 -2.65 8.85 -0.10
CA LEU A 99 -2.98 8.67 1.31
C LEU A 99 -3.03 9.99 2.08
N VAL A 100 -3.90 10.03 3.07
CA VAL A 100 -4.05 11.17 3.99
C VAL A 100 -4.14 10.64 5.41
N GLN A 101 -3.15 10.96 6.24
CA GLN A 101 -3.35 10.81 7.68
C GLN A 101 -4.43 11.78 8.12
N THR A 102 -5.51 11.22 8.60
CA THR A 102 -6.70 11.97 9.00
C THR A 102 -6.85 11.86 10.51
N TYR A 103 -6.56 12.93 11.21
CA TYR A 103 -6.89 13.04 12.62
C TYR A 103 -8.28 13.63 12.78
N PHE A 104 -9.15 12.91 13.47
CA PHE A 104 -10.38 13.46 14.01
C PHE A 104 -10.23 13.68 15.51
N TYR A 105 -10.15 14.96 15.91
CA TYR A 105 -10.05 15.36 17.30
C TYR A 105 -11.45 15.45 17.92
N LEU A 106 -11.63 14.70 19.00
CA LEU A 106 -12.87 14.62 19.78
C LEU A 106 -12.76 15.38 21.13
N THR A 107 -11.84 16.32 21.23
CA THR A 107 -11.49 17.05 22.46
C THR A 107 -12.72 17.64 23.16
N LYS A 108 -13.61 18.28 22.40
CA LYS A 108 -14.81 18.94 22.92
C LYS A 108 -15.97 17.99 23.23
N LEU A 109 -15.78 16.71 22.90
CA LEU A 109 -16.75 15.63 23.10
C LEU A 109 -16.45 14.78 24.33
N VAL A 110 -15.38 15.09 25.08
CA VAL A 110 -15.08 14.43 26.36
C VAL A 110 -16.28 14.56 27.29
N GLY A 111 -16.73 13.43 27.85
CA GLY A 111 -17.90 13.35 28.72
C GLY A 111 -19.26 13.44 28.01
N LYS A 112 -19.30 13.51 26.68
CA LYS A 112 -20.52 13.59 25.85
C LYS A 112 -20.59 12.40 24.89
N ASP A 113 -21.76 12.18 24.30
CA ASP A 113 -21.94 11.26 23.18
C ASP A 113 -21.58 11.95 21.84
N LEU A 114 -21.21 11.16 20.85
CA LEU A 114 -21.12 11.62 19.47
C LEU A 114 -22.53 11.87 18.95
N SER A 115 -22.77 13.08 18.44
CA SER A 115 -24.05 13.42 17.79
C SER A 115 -24.05 12.98 16.32
N GLU A 116 -25.23 12.90 15.73
CA GLU A 116 -25.39 12.69 14.28
C GLU A 116 -24.66 13.78 13.48
N GLU A 117 -24.64 15.02 13.95
CA GLU A 117 -23.92 16.13 13.32
C GLU A 117 -22.40 15.90 13.31
N ASN A 118 -21.85 15.33 14.39
CA ASN A 118 -20.42 14.96 14.43
C ASN A 118 -20.08 13.89 13.40
N LEU A 119 -20.92 12.85 13.27
CA LEU A 119 -20.75 11.80 12.27
C LEU A 119 -20.88 12.35 10.85
N GLN A 120 -21.84 13.22 10.59
CA GLN A 120 -21.99 13.89 9.29
C GLN A 120 -20.79 14.77 8.94
N THR A 121 -20.20 15.44 9.92
CA THR A 121 -18.98 16.23 9.73
C THR A 121 -17.80 15.36 9.22
N MET A 122 -17.59 14.21 9.82
CA MET A 122 -16.58 13.26 9.36
C MET A 122 -16.92 12.66 7.99
N ASP A 123 -18.21 12.41 7.72
CA ASP A 123 -18.69 11.87 6.43
C ASP A 123 -18.43 12.86 5.27
N ILE A 124 -18.56 14.17 5.49
CA ILE A 124 -18.20 15.21 4.52
C ILE A 124 -16.71 15.12 4.14
N PHE A 125 -15.84 14.93 5.12
CA PHE A 125 -14.42 14.77 4.85
C PHE A 125 -14.12 13.48 4.07
N PHE A 126 -14.71 12.36 4.44
CA PHE A 126 -14.57 11.09 3.70
C PHE A 126 -15.12 11.19 2.27
N LYS A 127 -16.20 11.93 2.06
CA LYS A 127 -16.69 12.22 0.71
C LYS A 127 -15.64 12.98 -0.11
N LYS A 128 -14.96 13.97 0.49
CA LYS A 128 -13.88 14.71 -0.16
C LYS A 128 -12.69 13.81 -0.51
N LEU A 129 -12.31 12.87 0.35
CA LEU A 129 -11.27 11.88 0.03
C LEU A 129 -11.64 11.07 -1.21
N ARG A 130 -12.90 10.59 -1.31
CA ARG A 130 -13.39 9.85 -2.49
C ARG A 130 -13.33 10.70 -3.76
N GLU A 131 -13.71 11.97 -3.70
CA GLU A 131 -13.63 12.91 -4.81
C GLU A 131 -12.20 13.12 -5.30
N LEU A 132 -11.24 13.16 -4.39
CA LEU A 132 -9.82 13.36 -4.69
C LEU A 132 -9.06 12.04 -5.01
N GLY A 133 -9.73 10.88 -4.94
CA GLY A 133 -9.08 9.59 -5.15
C GLY A 133 -8.18 9.14 -4.01
N LYS A 134 -8.40 9.60 -2.78
CA LYS A 134 -7.52 9.34 -1.64
C LYS A 134 -8.17 8.43 -0.61
N LYS A 135 -7.34 7.74 0.19
CA LYS A 135 -7.79 6.98 1.38
C LYS A 135 -7.16 7.51 2.65
N ALA A 136 -7.85 7.28 3.76
CA ALA A 136 -7.42 7.70 5.08
C ALA A 136 -6.48 6.68 5.74
N VAL A 137 -5.37 7.16 6.29
CA VAL A 137 -4.70 6.59 7.45
C VAL A 137 -5.38 7.26 8.65
N LEU A 138 -6.34 6.58 9.27
CA LEU A 138 -7.31 7.23 10.16
C LEU A 138 -6.85 7.16 11.63
N ARG A 139 -6.89 8.30 12.34
CA ARG A 139 -6.61 8.37 13.77
C ARG A 139 -7.65 9.23 14.49
N PHE A 140 -8.19 8.73 15.58
CA PHE A 140 -8.99 9.55 16.53
C PHE A 140 -8.10 9.98 17.69
N ALA A 141 -8.22 11.24 18.10
CA ALA A 141 -7.46 11.79 19.22
C ALA A 141 -8.32 12.78 20.04
N TYR A 142 -7.84 13.11 21.24
CA TYR A 142 -8.50 14.09 22.12
C TYR A 142 -7.55 15.20 22.51
N GLU A 143 -6.30 14.86 22.78
CA GLU A 143 -5.30 15.76 23.35
C GLU A 143 -4.38 16.28 22.25
N THR A 144 -4.29 17.61 22.10
CA THR A 144 -3.56 18.27 21.01
C THR A 144 -2.14 18.69 21.39
N THR A 145 -1.70 18.37 22.61
CA THR A 145 -0.39 18.75 23.14
C THR A 145 0.08 17.77 24.21
N ASN A 146 1.38 17.61 24.37
CA ASN A 146 2.02 16.83 25.43
C ASN A 146 2.33 17.65 26.69
N LYS A 147 2.04 18.96 26.69
CA LYS A 147 2.31 19.86 27.82
C LYS A 147 1.10 20.72 28.13
N GLY A 148 0.64 20.66 29.38
CA GLY A 148 -0.43 21.55 29.87
C GLY A 148 -1.84 21.21 29.36
N ALA A 149 -2.07 20.02 28.79
CA ALA A 149 -3.41 19.55 28.51
C ALA A 149 -4.20 19.40 29.83
N THR A 150 -5.39 19.97 29.87
CA THR A 150 -6.29 19.94 31.06
C THR A 150 -7.57 19.16 30.78
N VAL A 151 -7.82 18.82 29.53
CA VAL A 151 -8.98 18.04 29.08
C VAL A 151 -8.49 16.83 28.35
N GLY A 152 -8.87 15.66 28.81
CA GLY A 152 -8.60 14.37 28.18
C GLY A 152 -9.69 13.36 28.50
N PRO A 153 -9.83 12.29 27.72
CA PRO A 153 -10.88 11.30 27.91
C PRO A 153 -10.59 10.40 29.11
N THR A 154 -11.65 9.96 29.78
CA THR A 154 -11.57 8.77 30.62
C THR A 154 -11.58 7.51 29.76
N LYS A 155 -11.22 6.35 30.33
CA LYS A 155 -11.35 5.05 29.66
C LYS A 155 -12.80 4.83 29.17
N ASN A 156 -13.79 5.21 29.99
CA ASN A 156 -15.19 5.02 29.64
C ASN A 156 -15.64 5.94 28.47
N ASP A 157 -15.08 7.14 28.35
CA ASP A 157 -15.33 8.01 27.19
C ASP A 157 -14.81 7.34 25.91
N ILE A 158 -13.61 6.80 25.95
CA ILE A 158 -13.01 6.12 24.79
C ILE A 158 -13.85 4.91 24.36
N ILE A 159 -14.20 4.02 25.30
CA ILE A 159 -15.00 2.82 25.00
C ILE A 159 -16.37 3.19 24.45
N ARG A 160 -17.01 4.22 25.01
CA ARG A 160 -18.30 4.73 24.53
C ARG A 160 -18.20 5.26 23.09
N HIS A 161 -17.23 6.13 22.81
CA HIS A 161 -17.03 6.67 21.47
C HIS A 161 -16.63 5.57 20.46
N ALA A 162 -15.82 4.61 20.85
CA ALA A 162 -15.49 3.47 20.01
C ALA A 162 -16.75 2.70 19.58
N SER A 163 -17.66 2.43 20.53
CA SER A 163 -18.95 1.78 20.23
C SER A 163 -19.83 2.62 19.29
N GLN A 164 -19.84 3.95 19.43
CA GLN A 164 -20.61 4.85 18.55
C GLN A 164 -20.00 4.98 17.15
N LEU A 165 -18.66 4.88 17.04
CA LEU A 165 -17.94 4.96 15.78
C LEU A 165 -18.03 3.67 14.95
N GLN A 166 -18.22 2.51 15.56
CA GLN A 166 -18.21 1.22 14.87
C GLN A 166 -19.13 1.16 13.63
N PRO A 167 -20.45 1.51 13.70
CA PRO A 167 -21.30 1.49 12.51
C PRO A 167 -20.91 2.55 11.46
N PHE A 168 -20.36 3.68 11.90
CA PHE A 168 -19.86 4.73 11.02
C PHE A 168 -18.61 4.27 10.23
N LEU A 169 -17.67 3.60 10.89
CA LEU A 169 -16.48 3.06 10.25
C LEU A 169 -16.82 1.92 9.29
N GLU A 170 -17.77 1.04 9.67
CA GLU A 170 -18.23 -0.03 8.78
C GLU A 170 -18.86 0.53 7.49
N LYS A 171 -19.67 1.58 7.59
CA LYS A 171 -20.26 2.28 6.43
C LYS A 171 -19.20 2.88 5.50
N ASN A 172 -18.07 3.36 6.05
CA ASN A 172 -17.03 4.12 5.35
C ASN A 172 -15.72 3.34 5.17
N LYS A 173 -15.73 2.02 5.35
CA LYS A 173 -14.52 1.20 5.28
C LYS A 173 -13.79 1.26 3.94
N ASP A 174 -14.49 1.57 2.86
CA ASP A 174 -13.94 1.72 1.52
C ASP A 174 -12.83 2.77 1.44
N VAL A 175 -13.00 3.89 2.15
CA VAL A 175 -12.08 5.04 2.12
C VAL A 175 -11.03 4.98 3.25
N ILE A 176 -11.08 3.96 4.11
CA ILE A 176 -10.11 3.73 5.18
C ILE A 176 -9.08 2.70 4.71
N GLN A 177 -7.82 3.13 4.56
CA GLN A 177 -6.72 2.21 4.26
C GLN A 177 -6.32 1.42 5.50
N VAL A 178 -6.12 2.11 6.62
CA VAL A 178 -5.73 1.56 7.93
C VAL A 178 -6.24 2.48 9.04
N LEU A 179 -6.50 1.94 10.23
CA LEU A 179 -6.81 2.73 11.41
C LEU A 179 -5.61 2.70 12.36
N GLN A 180 -5.14 3.88 12.78
CA GLN A 180 -4.12 3.98 13.83
C GLN A 180 -4.81 3.99 15.19
N ALA A 181 -4.32 3.18 16.12
CA ALA A 181 -4.81 3.10 17.49
C ALA A 181 -4.44 4.39 18.25
N GLY A 182 -5.27 5.39 18.08
CA GLY A 182 -5.16 6.68 18.75
C GLY A 182 -5.82 6.68 20.12
N MET A 183 -6.56 7.74 20.43
CA MET A 183 -7.44 7.93 21.59
C MET A 183 -6.76 8.12 22.96
N ILE A 184 -5.51 7.71 23.17
CA ILE A 184 -4.81 7.88 24.43
C ILE A 184 -3.73 8.95 24.28
N GLY A 185 -3.78 9.98 25.14
CA GLY A 185 -2.72 10.95 25.33
C GLY A 185 -2.50 11.91 24.18
N ALA A 186 -1.36 12.59 24.23
CA ALA A 186 -1.01 13.60 23.24
C ALA A 186 -1.07 13.02 21.80
N TRP A 187 -1.80 13.69 20.93
CA TRP A 187 -2.00 13.31 19.53
C TRP A 187 -2.52 11.88 19.30
N GLY A 188 -2.96 11.20 20.37
CA GLY A 188 -3.31 9.79 20.32
C GLY A 188 -2.10 8.85 20.25
N GLU A 189 -0.93 9.25 20.74
CA GLU A 189 0.32 8.48 20.65
C GLU A 189 0.65 7.65 21.91
N TRP A 190 -0.30 7.48 22.78
CA TRP A 190 -0.19 6.64 23.98
C TRP A 190 0.86 7.11 25.00
N HIS A 191 1.06 8.41 25.09
CA HIS A 191 1.88 9.04 26.13
C HIS A 191 1.26 10.35 26.63
N SER A 192 1.70 10.81 27.79
CA SER A 192 1.31 12.12 28.37
C SER A 192 -0.19 12.35 28.50
N SER A 193 -0.99 11.31 28.74
CA SER A 193 -2.44 11.48 28.87
C SER A 193 -2.82 12.19 30.18
N VAL A 194 -3.85 13.03 30.13
CA VAL A 194 -4.36 13.79 31.30
C VAL A 194 -4.69 12.88 32.48
N HIS A 195 -5.23 11.70 32.21
CA HIS A 195 -5.62 10.73 33.23
C HIS A 195 -4.64 9.57 33.43
N GLY A 196 -3.46 9.61 32.82
CA GLY A 196 -2.45 8.56 32.97
C GLY A 196 -2.89 7.20 32.42
N LEU A 197 -3.75 7.17 31.40
CA LEU A 197 -4.29 5.93 30.83
C LEU A 197 -3.19 5.01 30.29
N GLU A 198 -2.09 5.58 29.78
CA GLU A 198 -0.94 4.87 29.25
C GLU A 198 -0.11 4.12 30.31
N ARG A 199 -0.33 4.40 31.59
CA ARG A 199 0.47 3.83 32.70
C ARG A 199 0.00 2.44 33.12
N SER A 200 -1.19 2.03 32.70
CA SER A 200 -1.79 0.74 33.07
C SER A 200 -1.94 -0.16 31.86
N ASP A 201 -1.24 -1.29 31.84
CA ASP A 201 -1.37 -2.29 30.77
C ASP A 201 -2.77 -2.86 30.67
N VAL A 202 -3.49 -3.02 31.79
CA VAL A 202 -4.89 -3.44 31.80
C VAL A 202 -5.76 -2.41 31.09
N THR A 203 -5.61 -1.12 31.41
CA THR A 203 -6.37 -0.05 30.76
C THR A 203 -6.04 0.07 29.27
N LYS A 204 -4.75 0.00 28.91
CA LYS A 204 -4.31 0.02 27.51
C LYS A 204 -4.91 -1.15 26.73
N LYS A 205 -4.90 -2.36 27.31
CA LYS A 205 -5.47 -3.55 26.68
C LYS A 205 -6.96 -3.40 26.44
N GLU A 206 -7.76 -2.99 27.44
CA GLU A 206 -9.20 -2.80 27.30
C GLU A 206 -9.54 -1.75 26.22
N ILE A 207 -8.77 -0.67 26.14
CA ILE A 207 -8.92 0.34 25.10
C ILE A 207 -8.55 -0.23 23.72
N LEU A 208 -7.43 -0.96 23.61
CA LEU A 208 -7.03 -1.58 22.35
C LEU A 208 -8.07 -2.60 21.86
N GLU A 209 -8.63 -3.41 22.74
CA GLU A 209 -9.71 -4.34 22.43
C GLU A 209 -10.97 -3.59 21.93
N SER A 210 -11.31 -2.43 22.52
CA SER A 210 -12.42 -1.61 22.03
C SER A 210 -12.15 -0.99 20.66
N ILE A 211 -10.90 -0.59 20.39
CA ILE A 211 -10.46 -0.11 19.08
C ILE A 211 -10.54 -1.25 18.04
N CYS A 212 -10.12 -2.46 18.40
CA CYS A 212 -10.26 -3.62 17.54
C CYS A 212 -11.73 -3.90 17.18
N ALA A 213 -12.63 -3.81 18.17
CA ALA A 213 -14.05 -4.04 17.98
C ALA A 213 -14.74 -2.97 17.12
N MET A 214 -14.31 -1.71 17.18
CA MET A 214 -14.87 -0.66 16.32
C MET A 214 -14.37 -0.70 14.89
N THR A 215 -13.21 -1.30 14.64
CA THR A 215 -12.56 -1.30 13.33
C THR A 215 -13.13 -2.40 12.45
N PRO A 216 -13.55 -2.12 11.20
CA PRO A 216 -14.03 -3.13 10.27
C PRO A 216 -13.07 -4.33 10.17
N ALA A 217 -13.61 -5.54 10.11
CA ALA A 217 -12.82 -6.78 10.20
C ALA A 217 -11.75 -6.90 9.12
N GLU A 218 -11.99 -6.30 7.96
CA GLU A 218 -11.10 -6.32 6.80
C GLU A 218 -10.01 -5.24 6.86
N ARG A 219 -9.96 -4.41 7.92
CA ARG A 219 -8.98 -3.33 8.04
C ARG A 219 -7.96 -3.64 9.13
N PHE A 220 -6.71 -3.28 8.86
CA PHE A 220 -5.62 -3.35 9.83
C PHE A 220 -5.68 -2.19 10.82
N ILE A 221 -5.02 -2.39 11.97
CA ILE A 221 -4.91 -1.40 13.03
C ILE A 221 -3.42 -1.20 13.30
N GLN A 222 -2.94 0.04 13.30
CA GLN A 222 -1.56 0.36 13.63
C GLN A 222 -1.44 0.81 15.09
N VAL A 223 -0.46 0.29 15.79
CA VAL A 223 -0.05 0.76 17.12
C VAL A 223 1.31 1.42 17.05
N ARG A 224 1.55 2.42 17.91
CA ARG A 224 2.80 3.17 17.90
C ARG A 224 4.02 2.32 18.30
N LEU A 225 3.87 1.42 19.26
CA LEU A 225 4.97 0.58 19.76
C LEU A 225 4.59 -0.90 19.71
N PRO A 226 5.53 -1.81 19.39
CA PRO A 226 5.31 -3.25 19.49
C PRO A 226 4.84 -3.71 20.88
N SER A 227 5.24 -3.02 21.97
CA SER A 227 4.75 -3.30 23.31
C SER A 227 3.23 -3.17 23.46
N HIS A 228 2.59 -2.29 22.68
CA HIS A 228 1.12 -2.16 22.67
C HIS A 228 0.46 -3.37 21.99
N LYS A 229 0.99 -3.85 20.87
CA LYS A 229 0.54 -5.10 20.23
C LYS A 229 0.66 -6.29 21.17
N ASN A 230 1.77 -6.35 21.91
CA ASN A 230 2.10 -7.44 22.82
C ASN A 230 1.20 -7.50 24.08
N LEU A 231 0.26 -6.56 24.26
CA LEU A 231 -0.82 -6.65 25.24
C LEU A 231 -1.89 -7.71 24.86
N LEU A 232 -1.98 -8.04 23.59
CA LEU A 232 -2.93 -9.03 23.07
C LEU A 232 -2.30 -10.43 23.01
N SER A 233 -3.15 -11.46 23.01
CA SER A 233 -2.69 -12.83 22.79
C SER A 233 -2.22 -13.03 21.36
N THR A 234 -1.04 -13.61 21.16
CA THR A 234 -0.47 -13.91 19.85
C THR A 234 -1.32 -14.88 19.01
N SER A 235 -2.24 -15.61 19.65
CA SER A 235 -3.17 -16.53 18.99
C SER A 235 -4.49 -15.86 18.57
N SER A 236 -4.78 -14.64 19.02
CA SER A 236 -6.04 -13.96 18.71
C SER A 236 -6.07 -13.42 17.28
N GLU A 237 -7.28 -13.25 16.74
CA GLU A 237 -7.48 -12.64 15.43
C GLU A 237 -7.10 -11.15 15.44
N GLU A 238 -7.38 -10.47 16.54
CA GLU A 238 -7.02 -9.07 16.74
C GLU A 238 -5.51 -8.89 16.62
N TYR A 239 -4.69 -9.75 17.24
CA TYR A 239 -3.23 -9.68 17.15
C TYR A 239 -2.74 -9.72 15.69
N ARG A 240 -3.34 -10.54 14.84
CA ARG A 240 -2.96 -10.67 13.41
C ARG A 240 -3.28 -9.42 12.61
N ARG A 241 -4.27 -8.63 13.04
CA ARG A 241 -4.68 -7.36 12.41
C ARG A 241 -3.91 -6.15 12.92
N ILE A 242 -3.13 -6.30 14.02
CA ILE A 242 -2.32 -5.20 14.53
C ILE A 242 -1.02 -5.09 13.74
N SER A 243 -0.76 -3.89 13.27
CA SER A 243 0.45 -3.45 12.59
C SER A 243 1.12 -2.30 13.35
N PHE A 244 1.99 -1.53 12.69
CA PHE A 244 2.82 -0.56 13.38
C PHE A 244 2.81 0.79 12.66
N HIS A 245 2.96 1.88 13.47
CA HIS A 245 3.37 3.18 12.98
C HIS A 245 4.51 3.73 13.83
N ASP A 246 5.54 4.26 13.17
CA ASP A 246 6.71 4.85 13.82
C ASP A 246 6.63 6.37 13.67
N ASP A 247 6.13 7.06 14.72
CA ASP A 247 5.93 8.51 14.72
C ASP A 247 7.23 9.28 15.04
N MET A 248 8.35 8.60 15.05
CA MET A 248 9.67 9.22 15.22
C MET A 248 10.77 8.37 14.58
N ILE A 249 10.76 8.30 13.25
CA ILE A 249 11.77 7.56 12.49
C ILE A 249 13.12 8.24 12.66
N VAL A 250 14.02 7.57 13.36
CA VAL A 250 15.42 7.95 13.50
C VAL A 250 16.32 6.76 13.17
N ILE A 251 17.55 7.04 12.79
CA ILE A 251 18.52 6.01 12.38
C ILE A 251 19.38 5.54 13.54
N LYS A 252 19.66 6.43 14.46
CA LYS A 252 20.43 6.14 15.67
C LYS A 252 19.49 6.09 16.86
N GLU A 253 19.88 5.35 17.88
CA GLU A 253 19.14 5.33 19.15
C GLU A 253 18.90 6.75 19.67
N HIS A 254 17.64 7.01 20.00
CA HIS A 254 17.20 8.28 20.57
C HIS A 254 16.27 7.98 21.75
N PRO A 255 16.31 8.78 22.84
CA PRO A 255 15.47 8.54 24.02
C PRO A 255 13.97 8.46 23.75
N TRP A 256 13.51 9.00 22.62
CA TRP A 256 12.08 9.07 22.26
C TRP A 256 11.68 8.12 21.12
N ASP A 257 12.61 7.34 20.57
CA ASP A 257 12.30 6.38 19.49
C ASP A 257 11.52 5.16 19.96
N GLY A 258 11.27 5.06 21.27
CA GLY A 258 10.53 3.95 21.86
C GLY A 258 11.26 2.59 21.77
N GLY A 259 12.56 2.59 21.50
CA GLY A 259 13.38 1.39 21.35
C GLY A 259 13.21 0.72 19.98
N MET A 260 12.90 1.49 18.93
CA MET A 260 12.70 1.01 17.56
C MET A 260 13.93 1.20 16.65
N SER A 261 15.10 1.53 17.22
CA SER A 261 16.37 1.57 16.52
C SER A 261 16.82 0.18 16.07
N GLU A 262 17.58 0.10 14.99
CA GLU A 262 18.06 -1.16 14.41
C GLU A 262 18.82 -2.01 15.45
N GLY A 263 18.55 -3.32 15.43
CA GLY A 263 19.15 -4.29 16.37
C GLY A 263 18.40 -4.47 17.69
N THR A 264 17.43 -3.61 18.00
CA THR A 264 16.58 -3.77 19.19
C THR A 264 15.54 -4.88 19.00
N PRO A 265 14.99 -5.44 20.10
CA PRO A 265 13.92 -6.43 20.01
C PRO A 265 12.69 -5.92 19.26
N PHE A 266 12.30 -4.65 19.42
CA PHE A 266 11.13 -4.07 18.75
C PHE A 266 11.37 -3.86 17.26
N PHE A 267 12.56 -3.38 16.86
CA PHE A 267 12.94 -3.33 15.47
C PHE A 267 12.82 -4.71 14.81
N ASN A 268 13.40 -5.73 15.42
CA ASN A 268 13.37 -7.10 14.93
C ASN A 268 11.95 -7.68 14.86
N GLN A 269 11.07 -7.32 15.81
CA GLN A 269 9.66 -7.71 15.77
C GLN A 269 8.97 -7.08 14.55
N ILE A 270 9.18 -5.78 14.31
CA ILE A 270 8.60 -5.10 13.14
C ILE A 270 9.10 -5.74 11.85
N VAL A 271 10.41 -5.95 11.69
CA VAL A 271 10.98 -6.62 10.50
C VAL A 271 10.35 -7.99 10.24
N LYS A 272 10.10 -8.76 11.30
CA LYS A 272 9.50 -10.10 11.19
C LYS A 272 8.03 -10.07 10.78
N GLU A 273 7.27 -9.08 11.26
CA GLU A 273 5.81 -9.05 11.12
C GLU A 273 5.35 -8.16 9.94
N SER A 274 6.13 -7.16 9.56
CA SER A 274 5.81 -6.19 8.51
C SER A 274 5.59 -6.75 7.10
N PRO A 275 6.11 -7.91 6.70
CA PRO A 275 5.71 -8.53 5.44
C PRO A 275 4.20 -8.82 5.33
N TYR A 276 3.50 -8.96 6.46
CA TYR A 276 2.12 -9.41 6.53
C TYR A 276 1.15 -8.33 7.02
N VAL A 277 1.63 -7.15 7.39
CA VAL A 277 0.83 -6.04 7.93
C VAL A 277 1.38 -4.69 7.46
N PRO A 278 0.52 -3.68 7.19
CA PRO A 278 0.97 -2.37 6.72
C PRO A 278 1.74 -1.62 7.81
N VAL A 279 2.87 -1.01 7.46
CA VAL A 279 3.66 -0.15 8.34
C VAL A 279 3.66 1.28 7.80
N ASP A 280 3.48 2.24 8.69
CA ASP A 280 3.50 3.67 8.40
C ASP A 280 4.46 4.40 9.34
N GLY A 281 4.78 5.65 9.04
CA GLY A 281 5.56 6.46 9.95
C GLY A 281 5.75 7.89 9.51
N GLU A 282 6.51 8.60 10.35
CA GLU A 282 6.87 9.98 10.12
C GLU A 282 8.24 10.31 10.71
N LEU A 283 8.90 11.30 10.14
CA LEU A 283 10.11 11.84 10.70
C LEU A 283 9.78 12.74 11.91
N PRO A 284 10.74 12.98 12.81
CA PRO A 284 10.57 14.00 13.84
C PRO A 284 10.15 15.34 13.25
N TRP A 285 9.24 16.04 13.92
CA TRP A 285 8.72 17.32 13.44
C TRP A 285 9.80 18.41 13.39
N GLY A 286 9.73 19.22 12.35
CA GLY A 286 10.43 20.51 12.25
C GLY A 286 11.96 20.42 12.19
N THR A 287 12.62 21.39 12.80
CA THR A 287 14.06 21.63 12.74
C THR A 287 14.93 20.65 13.53
N TRP A 288 14.34 19.66 14.18
CA TRP A 288 15.05 18.65 14.94
C TRP A 288 16.13 17.92 14.15
N SER A 289 15.87 17.72 12.87
CA SER A 289 16.79 17.04 11.96
C SER A 289 17.93 17.93 11.46
N VAL A 290 17.88 19.24 11.69
CA VAL A 290 18.84 20.23 11.12
C VAL A 290 19.61 20.95 12.19
N ASN A 291 19.69 20.39 13.38
CA ASN A 291 20.20 21.16 14.48
C ASN A 291 21.70 21.36 14.51
N LYS A 292 22.04 22.51 15.03
CA LYS A 292 23.36 23.10 15.06
C LYS A 292 24.09 22.97 16.38
N ASP A 293 23.43 22.47 17.43
CA ASP A 293 24.06 22.27 18.74
C ASP A 293 24.41 20.81 18.99
N PRO A 294 25.68 20.41 18.82
CA PRO A 294 26.13 19.04 19.05
C PRO A 294 26.02 18.61 20.51
N ASN A 295 25.74 19.52 21.44
CA ASN A 295 25.60 19.21 22.86
C ASN A 295 24.14 19.01 23.26
N ASN A 296 23.19 19.31 22.38
CA ASN A 296 21.78 19.03 22.61
C ASN A 296 21.34 17.82 21.78
N PRO A 297 21.17 16.63 22.38
CA PRO A 297 20.78 15.42 21.65
C PRO A 297 19.45 15.56 20.89
N GLU A 298 18.54 16.41 21.38
CA GLU A 298 17.25 16.66 20.73
C GLU A 298 17.40 17.48 19.46
N SER A 299 18.54 18.08 19.28
CA SER A 299 18.77 19.07 18.25
C SER A 299 19.81 18.68 17.21
N CYS A 300 20.47 17.52 17.36
CA CYS A 300 21.63 17.14 16.54
C CYS A 300 21.33 16.18 15.40
N TRP A 301 20.07 15.97 15.03
CA TRP A 301 19.70 14.87 14.16
C TRP A 301 19.39 15.33 12.73
N MET A 302 20.42 15.34 11.90
CA MET A 302 20.21 15.19 10.48
C MET A 302 19.83 13.75 10.20
N ILE A 303 18.63 13.51 9.67
CA ILE A 303 18.18 12.16 9.35
C ILE A 303 18.78 11.76 8.01
N ASP A 304 19.66 10.77 8.02
CA ASP A 304 20.32 10.27 6.81
C ASP A 304 19.29 9.58 5.91
N GLY A 305 19.15 10.07 4.67
CA GLY A 305 18.14 9.58 3.74
C GLY A 305 18.43 8.17 3.22
N LYS A 306 19.71 7.79 3.03
CA LYS A 306 20.07 6.46 2.54
C LYS A 306 19.80 5.39 3.60
N GLU A 307 20.19 5.68 4.85
CA GLU A 307 19.90 4.78 5.97
C GLU A 307 18.40 4.74 6.28
N THR A 308 17.70 5.87 6.11
CA THR A 308 16.23 5.87 6.21
C THR A 308 15.60 4.97 5.14
N ALA A 309 16.01 5.11 3.88
CA ALA A 309 15.51 4.24 2.81
C ALA A 309 15.74 2.76 3.12
N ARG A 310 16.90 2.40 3.70
CA ARG A 310 17.21 1.04 4.14
C ARG A 310 16.30 0.59 5.29
N LYS A 311 16.06 1.43 6.30
CA LYS A 311 15.11 1.13 7.40
C LYS A 311 13.71 0.92 6.88
N LEU A 312 13.22 1.81 6.01
CA LEU A 312 11.89 1.71 5.40
C LEU A 312 11.73 0.40 4.60
N PHE A 313 12.75 0.02 3.86
CA PHE A 313 12.78 -1.26 3.14
C PHE A 313 12.74 -2.46 4.09
N LEU A 314 13.63 -2.52 5.09
CA LEU A 314 13.71 -3.65 6.02
C LEU A 314 12.42 -3.85 6.84
N GLN A 315 11.71 -2.78 7.13
CA GLN A 315 10.45 -2.81 7.87
C GLN A 315 9.20 -2.74 6.95
N HIS A 316 9.36 -2.94 5.64
CA HIS A 316 8.28 -3.02 4.66
C HIS A 316 7.28 -1.86 4.75
N PHE A 317 7.78 -0.62 4.83
CA PHE A 317 6.91 0.54 4.96
C PHE A 317 5.96 0.68 3.77
N THR A 318 4.68 0.83 4.09
CA THR A 318 3.61 1.09 3.13
C THR A 318 3.51 2.57 2.80
N SER A 319 3.69 3.41 3.81
CA SER A 319 3.56 4.87 3.70
C SER A 319 4.49 5.63 4.64
N LEU A 320 4.72 6.91 4.31
CA LEU A 320 5.53 7.84 5.10
C LEU A 320 4.92 9.24 4.99
N SER A 321 4.86 9.99 6.11
CA SER A 321 4.46 11.39 6.10
C SER A 321 5.41 12.24 5.27
N VAL A 322 4.87 13.03 4.33
CA VAL A 322 5.64 14.05 3.62
C VAL A 322 5.63 15.38 4.39
N THR A 323 4.68 15.57 5.29
CA THR A 323 4.48 16.82 6.01
C THR A 323 5.57 17.08 7.06
N HIS A 324 5.99 16.03 7.76
CA HIS A 324 7.06 16.14 8.74
C HIS A 324 8.43 16.24 8.07
N ASN A 325 9.25 17.16 8.54
CA ASN A 325 10.60 17.35 8.03
C ASN A 325 10.71 17.63 6.52
N TYR A 326 9.62 18.08 5.92
CA TYR A 326 9.61 18.69 4.60
C TYR A 326 10.04 20.15 4.72
N LYS A 327 10.36 20.80 3.60
CA LYS A 327 10.74 22.21 3.60
C LYS A 327 9.58 23.09 4.02
N GLU A 328 9.82 23.99 4.98
CA GLU A 328 8.89 25.05 5.36
C GLU A 328 9.17 26.37 4.64
N ASP A 329 8.12 27.14 4.41
CA ASP A 329 8.22 28.34 3.63
C ASP A 329 8.91 29.49 4.41
N GLY A 330 10.03 29.95 3.89
CA GLY A 330 10.64 31.21 4.25
C GLY A 330 11.49 31.25 5.51
N ASP A 331 11.69 30.16 6.23
CA ASP A 331 12.52 30.12 7.43
C ASP A 331 14.04 30.06 7.15
N GLY A 332 14.44 29.78 5.91
CA GLY A 332 15.84 29.66 5.50
C GLY A 332 16.54 28.41 6.01
N VAL A 333 15.82 27.48 6.64
CA VAL A 333 16.33 26.22 7.16
C VAL A 333 16.06 25.10 6.17
N LYS A 334 17.02 24.19 5.98
CA LYS A 334 16.81 22.97 5.23
C LYS A 334 16.39 21.83 6.16
N TYR A 335 15.34 21.15 5.79
CA TYR A 335 14.82 19.97 6.48
C TYR A 335 15.33 18.67 5.86
N SER A 336 15.22 17.55 6.54
CA SER A 336 15.79 16.28 6.09
C SER A 336 15.33 15.89 4.70
N MET A 337 14.03 15.96 4.39
CA MET A 337 13.52 15.57 3.07
C MET A 337 14.02 16.48 1.94
N GLN A 338 14.37 17.73 2.23
CA GLN A 338 15.00 18.61 1.26
C GLN A 338 16.45 18.17 0.97
N TYR A 339 17.20 17.76 1.99
CA TYR A 339 18.51 17.14 1.78
C TYR A 339 18.42 15.85 1.00
N TRP A 340 17.36 15.06 1.20
CA TRP A 340 17.14 13.84 0.44
C TRP A 340 16.89 14.12 -1.05
N LYS A 341 16.23 15.23 -1.39
CA LYS A 341 16.07 15.68 -2.78
C LYS A 341 17.41 16.08 -3.43
N GLU A 342 18.36 16.55 -2.64
CA GLU A 342 19.70 16.97 -3.09
C GLU A 342 20.74 15.82 -2.98
N THR A 343 20.44 14.74 -2.30
CA THR A 343 21.35 13.60 -2.10
C THR A 343 21.08 12.52 -3.13
N LEU A 344 22.11 12.16 -3.89
CA LEU A 344 22.00 11.08 -4.88
C LEU A 344 22.08 9.70 -4.25
N ILE A 345 21.27 8.78 -4.77
CA ILE A 345 21.34 7.36 -4.48
C ILE A 345 21.90 6.63 -5.71
N SER A 346 22.82 5.69 -5.49
CA SER A 346 23.41 4.95 -6.59
C SER A 346 22.90 3.51 -6.66
N GLU A 347 22.90 2.95 -7.85
CA GLU A 347 22.60 1.54 -8.08
C GLU A 347 23.49 0.63 -7.21
N ASP A 348 24.80 0.94 -7.11
CA ASP A 348 25.74 0.18 -6.27
C ASP A 348 25.35 0.17 -4.79
N PHE A 349 24.88 1.30 -4.25
CA PHE A 349 24.38 1.36 -2.87
C PHE A 349 23.18 0.45 -2.68
N LEU A 350 22.24 0.47 -3.61
CA LEU A 350 21.02 -0.35 -3.55
C LEU A 350 21.37 -1.83 -3.63
N LEU A 351 22.22 -2.24 -4.55
CA LEU A 351 22.67 -3.63 -4.70
C LEU A 351 23.43 -4.13 -3.45
N GLN A 352 24.33 -3.32 -2.90
CA GLN A 352 25.08 -3.68 -1.67
C GLN A 352 24.15 -3.89 -0.48
N ASN A 353 23.04 -3.14 -0.42
CA ASN A 353 22.05 -3.24 0.65
C ASN A 353 20.85 -4.15 0.29
N LYS A 354 20.90 -4.84 -0.86
CA LYS A 354 19.87 -5.77 -1.34
C LYS A 354 18.48 -5.10 -1.46
N MET A 355 18.46 -3.81 -1.73
CA MET A 355 17.27 -3.01 -1.87
C MET A 355 16.68 -3.16 -3.29
N PRO A 356 15.37 -3.09 -3.46
CA PRO A 356 14.73 -3.28 -4.76
C PRO A 356 15.12 -2.16 -5.75
N ILE A 357 15.31 -2.56 -7.01
CA ILE A 357 15.58 -1.63 -8.11
C ILE A 357 14.60 -1.94 -9.23
N SER A 358 13.79 -0.96 -9.61
CA SER A 358 12.93 -1.05 -10.78
C SER A 358 13.74 -1.17 -12.05
N ASP A 359 13.32 -2.02 -12.98
CA ASP A 359 13.95 -2.12 -14.29
C ASP A 359 13.98 -0.74 -14.98
N SER A 360 15.10 -0.39 -15.58
CA SER A 360 15.30 0.90 -16.25
C SER A 360 15.22 2.15 -15.35
N TYR A 361 15.25 2.00 -14.02
CA TYR A 361 15.07 3.10 -13.06
C TYR A 361 16.13 4.20 -13.19
N PHE A 362 17.38 3.84 -13.50
CA PHE A 362 18.50 4.76 -13.70
C PHE A 362 18.78 5.06 -15.17
N GLN A 363 17.75 5.03 -16.03
CA GLN A 363 17.92 5.18 -17.47
C GLN A 363 16.87 6.14 -18.05
N ARG A 364 17.21 6.74 -19.20
CA ARG A 364 16.27 7.36 -20.13
C ARG A 364 15.84 6.35 -21.20
N LYS A 365 14.83 6.68 -21.99
CA LYS A 365 14.37 5.83 -23.11
C LYS A 365 15.46 5.54 -24.14
N ASP A 366 16.42 6.46 -24.31
CA ASP A 366 17.56 6.29 -25.21
C ASP A 366 18.69 5.45 -24.58
N GLY A 367 18.52 4.97 -23.35
CA GLY A 367 19.49 4.18 -22.61
C GLY A 367 20.57 4.98 -21.88
N THR A 368 20.54 6.31 -21.95
CA THR A 368 21.49 7.14 -21.18
C THR A 368 21.21 7.04 -19.68
N LYS A 369 22.28 7.03 -18.88
CA LYS A 369 22.13 6.98 -17.41
C LYS A 369 21.64 8.31 -16.86
N VAL A 370 20.78 8.23 -15.83
CA VAL A 370 20.29 9.36 -15.06
C VAL A 370 20.57 9.17 -13.58
N GLU A 371 20.67 10.29 -12.88
CA GLU A 371 20.80 10.32 -11.43
C GLU A 371 19.41 10.35 -10.79
N ARG A 372 19.27 9.69 -9.65
CA ARG A 372 18.07 9.72 -8.80
C ARG A 372 18.41 10.25 -7.42
N SER A 373 17.53 11.05 -6.85
CA SER A 373 17.66 11.46 -5.46
C SER A 373 17.18 10.36 -4.50
N VAL A 374 17.64 10.44 -3.26
CA VAL A 374 17.12 9.55 -2.19
C VAL A 374 15.62 9.76 -2.01
N PHE A 375 15.14 11.01 -2.11
CA PHE A 375 13.71 11.33 -1.99
C PHE A 375 12.90 10.62 -3.09
N ASP A 376 13.33 10.71 -4.35
CA ASP A 376 12.65 10.04 -5.47
C ASP A 376 12.62 8.53 -5.27
N TYR A 377 13.73 7.95 -4.85
CA TYR A 377 13.80 6.51 -4.59
C TYR A 377 12.82 6.08 -3.49
N ILE A 378 12.76 6.79 -2.37
CA ILE A 378 11.81 6.51 -1.29
C ILE A 378 10.38 6.68 -1.79
N ARG A 379 10.03 7.81 -2.43
CA ARG A 379 8.70 8.07 -2.99
C ARG A 379 8.25 6.95 -3.92
N ASP A 380 9.12 6.52 -4.81
CA ASP A 380 8.81 5.57 -5.86
C ASP A 380 8.66 4.12 -5.34
N HIS A 381 9.39 3.76 -4.26
CA HIS A 381 9.43 2.39 -3.75
C HIS A 381 8.64 2.17 -2.43
N LEU A 382 8.18 3.22 -1.75
CA LEU A 382 7.26 3.08 -0.60
C LEU A 382 5.99 2.31 -0.99
N GLY A 383 5.59 1.36 -0.15
CA GLY A 383 4.48 0.47 -0.44
C GLY A 383 4.84 -0.51 -1.57
N TYR A 384 3.88 -0.82 -2.44
CA TYR A 384 4.08 -1.71 -3.57
C TYR A 384 4.46 -0.95 -4.85
N ARG A 385 5.19 -1.64 -5.75
CA ARG A 385 5.52 -1.17 -7.09
C ARG A 385 5.50 -2.37 -8.04
N ILE A 386 4.39 -2.58 -8.71
CA ILE A 386 4.17 -3.77 -9.55
C ILE A 386 4.75 -3.53 -10.95
N GLU A 387 5.66 -4.41 -11.37
CA GLU A 387 6.22 -4.46 -12.72
C GLU A 387 5.87 -5.77 -13.40
N LEU A 388 5.21 -5.68 -14.53
CA LEU A 388 5.00 -6.82 -15.42
C LEU A 388 6.34 -7.23 -16.03
N LYS A 389 6.58 -8.54 -16.13
CA LYS A 389 7.81 -9.11 -16.70
C LYS A 389 7.55 -9.77 -18.05
N GLU A 390 6.54 -10.60 -18.14
CA GLU A 390 6.21 -11.34 -19.35
C GLU A 390 4.70 -11.60 -19.43
N LEU A 391 4.16 -11.48 -20.64
CA LEU A 391 2.85 -12.00 -21.02
C LEU A 391 3.04 -13.15 -21.98
N LYS A 392 2.35 -14.26 -21.75
CA LYS A 392 2.16 -15.36 -22.70
C LYS A 392 0.66 -15.57 -22.94
N CYS A 393 0.25 -15.60 -24.19
CA CYS A 393 -1.13 -15.89 -24.56
C CYS A 393 -1.20 -16.37 -26.01
N PRO A 394 -2.31 -16.95 -26.48
CA PRO A 394 -2.52 -17.18 -27.91
C PRO A 394 -2.54 -15.84 -28.66
N LYS A 395 -1.96 -15.80 -29.85
CA LYS A 395 -2.06 -14.65 -30.76
C LYS A 395 -3.48 -14.50 -31.30
N ILE A 396 -4.15 -15.63 -31.50
CA ILE A 396 -5.53 -15.73 -31.93
C ILE A 396 -6.32 -16.40 -30.81
N PHE A 397 -7.30 -15.70 -30.28
CA PHE A 397 -8.20 -16.23 -29.26
C PHE A 397 -9.28 -17.07 -29.92
N ASP A 398 -9.41 -18.31 -29.46
CA ASP A 398 -10.44 -19.23 -29.90
C ASP A 398 -11.76 -18.93 -29.16
N MET A 399 -12.82 -18.71 -29.95
CA MET A 399 -14.16 -18.46 -29.42
C MET A 399 -14.86 -19.74 -28.95
N SER A 400 -14.33 -20.93 -29.30
CA SER A 400 -14.93 -22.24 -28.99
C SER A 400 -14.22 -22.99 -27.87
N ALA A 401 -13.03 -22.54 -27.45
CA ALA A 401 -12.20 -23.19 -26.44
C ALA A 401 -11.64 -22.17 -25.42
N PRO A 402 -11.19 -22.62 -24.25
CA PRO A 402 -10.48 -21.76 -23.31
C PRO A 402 -9.16 -21.25 -23.91
N ASN A 403 -8.86 -19.97 -23.67
CA ASN A 403 -7.59 -19.34 -24.04
C ASN A 403 -6.70 -19.26 -22.81
N SER A 404 -5.55 -19.91 -22.86
CA SER A 404 -4.58 -19.89 -21.77
C SER A 404 -3.77 -18.58 -21.78
N ILE A 405 -3.78 -17.86 -20.67
CA ILE A 405 -3.07 -16.58 -20.51
C ILE A 405 -2.22 -16.67 -19.24
N SER A 406 -0.94 -16.35 -19.36
CA SER A 406 -0.03 -16.28 -18.23
C SER A 406 0.69 -14.94 -18.22
N ILE A 407 0.63 -14.25 -17.07
CA ILE A 407 1.35 -13.00 -16.84
C ILE A 407 2.29 -13.23 -15.66
N SER A 408 3.57 -12.96 -15.85
CA SER A 408 4.53 -12.90 -14.74
C SER A 408 4.79 -11.44 -14.35
N LEU A 409 4.93 -11.19 -13.06
CA LEU A 409 5.19 -9.88 -12.49
C LEU A 409 6.12 -9.98 -11.28
N VAL A 410 6.71 -8.85 -10.91
CA VAL A 410 7.48 -8.66 -9.68
C VAL A 410 6.96 -7.43 -8.94
N ASN A 411 7.14 -7.40 -7.63
CA ASN A 411 6.90 -6.22 -6.83
C ASN A 411 8.25 -5.60 -6.45
N ARG A 412 8.53 -4.40 -6.97
CA ARG A 412 9.75 -3.64 -6.70
C ARG A 412 9.57 -2.62 -5.56
N GLY A 413 8.44 -2.64 -4.88
CA GLY A 413 8.21 -1.78 -3.71
C GLY A 413 8.84 -2.34 -2.43
N PHE A 414 8.66 -1.61 -1.34
CA PHE A 414 9.10 -2.07 0.00
C PHE A 414 8.08 -3.02 0.64
N SER A 415 6.81 -2.94 0.25
CA SER A 415 5.70 -3.64 0.86
C SER A 415 4.76 -4.25 -0.20
N THR A 416 3.64 -4.82 0.22
CA THR A 416 2.61 -5.34 -0.68
C THR A 416 1.30 -4.55 -0.57
N LEU A 417 0.26 -4.95 -1.30
CA LEU A 417 -1.11 -4.48 -1.08
C LEU A 417 -1.74 -5.30 0.05
N PHE A 418 -2.41 -4.63 0.99
CA PHE A 418 -3.02 -5.29 2.13
C PHE A 418 -4.55 -5.35 2.06
N ASN A 419 -5.19 -4.37 1.42
CA ASN A 419 -6.63 -4.40 1.20
C ASN A 419 -6.96 -5.14 -0.11
N GLU A 420 -8.20 -5.52 -0.28
CA GLU A 420 -8.65 -6.31 -1.42
C GLU A 420 -8.62 -5.49 -2.71
N HIS A 421 -7.97 -6.03 -3.73
CA HIS A 421 -7.99 -5.55 -5.11
C HIS A 421 -8.15 -6.75 -6.05
N PRO A 422 -9.36 -7.01 -6.56
CA PRO A 422 -9.58 -8.12 -7.48
C PRO A 422 -8.84 -7.88 -8.81
N VAL A 423 -8.35 -8.96 -9.39
CA VAL A 423 -7.49 -8.91 -10.59
C VAL A 423 -8.27 -9.43 -11.78
N TYR A 424 -8.54 -8.57 -12.75
CA TYR A 424 -9.28 -8.92 -13.96
C TYR A 424 -8.41 -8.86 -15.22
N LEU A 425 -8.61 -9.82 -16.12
CA LEU A 425 -8.32 -9.64 -17.54
C LEU A 425 -9.54 -9.04 -18.22
N VAL A 426 -9.33 -8.11 -19.15
CA VAL A 426 -10.40 -7.43 -19.87
C VAL A 426 -10.10 -7.37 -21.38
N LEU A 427 -11.16 -7.39 -22.18
CA LEU A 427 -11.09 -7.11 -23.62
C LEU A 427 -11.71 -5.74 -23.89
N LEU A 428 -10.97 -4.92 -24.63
CA LEU A 428 -11.42 -3.62 -25.15
C LEU A 428 -11.62 -3.75 -26.67
N ASP A 429 -12.76 -3.31 -27.18
CA ASP A 429 -13.02 -3.25 -28.61
C ASP A 429 -12.26 -2.08 -29.29
N GLU A 430 -12.43 -1.92 -30.59
CA GLU A 430 -11.80 -0.84 -31.37
C GLU A 430 -12.19 0.56 -30.90
N GLN A 431 -13.33 0.71 -30.24
CA GLN A 431 -13.79 1.95 -29.60
C GLN A 431 -13.29 2.10 -28.17
N ASN A 432 -12.41 1.21 -27.72
CA ASN A 432 -11.91 1.09 -26.34
C ASN A 432 -13.02 0.88 -25.30
N LYS A 433 -14.13 0.24 -25.65
CA LYS A 433 -15.15 -0.17 -24.70
C LYS A 433 -14.79 -1.53 -24.12
N VAL A 434 -14.91 -1.69 -22.81
CA VAL A 434 -14.79 -3.00 -22.16
C VAL A 434 -15.98 -3.87 -22.57
N VAL A 435 -15.71 -4.96 -23.28
CA VAL A 435 -16.72 -5.89 -23.82
C VAL A 435 -16.72 -7.23 -23.11
N ALA A 436 -15.63 -7.58 -22.44
CA ALA A 436 -15.53 -8.78 -21.60
C ALA A 436 -14.58 -8.55 -20.43
N SER A 437 -14.81 -9.27 -19.33
CA SER A 437 -13.94 -9.32 -18.17
C SER A 437 -13.90 -10.73 -17.60
N TYR A 438 -12.73 -11.10 -17.07
CA TYR A 438 -12.49 -12.40 -16.43
C TYR A 438 -11.76 -12.17 -15.10
N LEU A 439 -12.37 -12.59 -13.99
CA LEU A 439 -11.74 -12.55 -12.67
C LEU A 439 -10.74 -13.71 -12.57
N THR A 440 -9.46 -13.39 -12.40
CA THR A 440 -8.37 -14.38 -12.47
C THR A 440 -8.20 -15.21 -11.20
N GLY A 441 -8.73 -14.78 -10.09
CA GLY A 441 -8.48 -15.39 -8.77
C GLY A 441 -7.08 -15.11 -8.20
N ALA A 442 -6.27 -14.30 -8.83
CA ALA A 442 -5.00 -13.86 -8.26
C ALA A 442 -5.22 -12.99 -7.01
N ASN A 443 -4.38 -13.19 -6.00
CA ASN A 443 -4.48 -12.47 -4.73
C ASN A 443 -3.31 -11.47 -4.61
N VAL A 444 -3.60 -10.19 -4.66
CA VAL A 444 -2.60 -9.13 -4.58
C VAL A 444 -1.85 -9.09 -3.24
N ASN A 445 -2.45 -9.60 -2.16
CA ASN A 445 -1.81 -9.67 -0.85
C ASN A 445 -0.61 -10.64 -0.82
N GLU A 446 -0.55 -11.57 -1.78
CA GLU A 446 0.55 -12.53 -1.93
C GLU A 446 1.71 -12.00 -2.78
N TRP A 447 1.60 -10.78 -3.35
CA TRP A 447 2.63 -10.20 -4.19
C TRP A 447 3.73 -9.54 -3.38
N GLN A 448 4.39 -10.33 -2.53
CA GLN A 448 5.52 -9.90 -1.71
C GLN A 448 6.70 -9.46 -2.60
N PRO A 449 7.48 -8.45 -2.19
CA PRO A 449 8.69 -8.04 -2.92
C PRO A 449 9.72 -9.15 -3.00
N TYR A 450 9.90 -9.90 -1.91
CA TYR A 450 10.81 -11.03 -1.76
C TYR A 450 10.31 -12.00 -0.68
N ASP A 451 10.87 -13.21 -0.61
CA ASP A 451 10.55 -14.13 0.49
C ASP A 451 11.14 -13.57 1.80
N PRO A 452 10.32 -13.32 2.84
CA PRO A 452 10.81 -12.80 4.12
C PRO A 452 11.89 -13.65 4.80
N ASN A 453 12.05 -14.90 4.39
CA ASN A 453 13.11 -15.79 4.88
C ASN A 453 14.39 -15.74 4.01
N ASP A 454 14.33 -15.11 2.84
CA ASP A 454 15.48 -14.95 1.97
C ASP A 454 16.35 -13.78 2.40
N LYS A 455 17.54 -14.09 2.92
CA LYS A 455 18.52 -13.08 3.34
C LYS A 455 19.12 -12.28 2.17
N ASN A 456 18.94 -12.72 0.95
CA ASN A 456 19.40 -12.00 -0.24
C ASN A 456 18.35 -11.04 -0.78
N CYS A 457 17.11 -11.13 -0.31
CA CYS A 457 15.96 -10.34 -0.75
C CYS A 457 15.77 -10.43 -2.29
N GLU A 458 15.97 -11.63 -2.85
CA GLU A 458 15.79 -11.85 -4.30
C GLU A 458 14.31 -11.62 -4.67
N PRO A 459 14.04 -10.86 -5.73
CA PRO A 459 12.68 -10.54 -6.13
C PRO A 459 11.85 -11.79 -6.44
N LEU A 460 10.68 -11.90 -5.82
CA LEU A 460 9.73 -12.97 -6.12
C LEU A 460 9.02 -12.71 -7.45
N VAL A 461 8.99 -13.75 -8.29
CA VAL A 461 8.17 -13.74 -9.51
C VAL A 461 6.81 -14.33 -9.20
N HIS A 462 5.78 -13.51 -9.32
CA HIS A 462 4.39 -13.90 -9.18
C HIS A 462 3.76 -14.18 -10.54
N LYS A 463 2.74 -15.04 -10.57
CA LYS A 463 2.05 -15.41 -11.80
C LYS A 463 0.55 -15.21 -11.68
N ILE A 464 -0.03 -14.65 -12.73
CA ILE A 464 -1.48 -14.61 -12.97
C ILE A 464 -1.72 -15.59 -14.11
N ASN A 465 -2.42 -16.70 -13.85
CA ASN A 465 -2.80 -17.68 -14.84
C ASN A 465 -4.32 -17.69 -15.03
N ALA A 466 -4.75 -17.77 -16.27
CA ALA A 466 -6.17 -17.79 -16.63
C ALA A 466 -6.42 -18.75 -17.78
N GLU A 467 -7.52 -19.47 -17.69
CA GLU A 467 -8.13 -20.25 -18.78
C GLU A 467 -9.45 -19.58 -19.12
N TRP A 468 -9.40 -18.64 -20.09
CA TRP A 468 -10.54 -17.78 -20.39
C TRP A 468 -11.37 -18.25 -21.57
N SER A 469 -12.59 -18.77 -21.28
CA SER A 469 -13.61 -19.04 -22.31
C SER A 469 -14.41 -17.77 -22.58
N LEU A 470 -14.49 -17.36 -23.84
CA LEU A 470 -15.19 -16.16 -24.25
C LEU A 470 -16.68 -16.41 -24.49
N ASP A 471 -17.53 -15.40 -24.23
CA ASP A 471 -18.96 -15.45 -24.55
C ASP A 471 -19.13 -15.34 -26.07
N ASN A 472 -19.89 -16.23 -26.69
CA ASN A 472 -20.21 -16.23 -28.13
C ASN A 472 -20.94 -14.97 -28.60
N LYS A 473 -21.36 -14.08 -27.71
CA LYS A 473 -21.93 -12.77 -28.04
C LYS A 473 -20.87 -11.74 -28.42
N ILE A 474 -19.59 -12.00 -28.13
CA ILE A 474 -18.48 -11.13 -28.52
C ILE A 474 -18.24 -11.38 -30.03
N GLY A 475 -18.17 -10.34 -30.82
CA GLY A 475 -17.92 -10.46 -32.27
C GLY A 475 -16.49 -10.90 -32.58
N LYS A 476 -16.26 -11.50 -33.75
CA LYS A 476 -14.90 -11.71 -34.26
C LYS A 476 -14.27 -10.37 -34.60
N GLY A 477 -12.96 -10.23 -34.41
CA GLY A 477 -12.25 -8.98 -34.68
C GLY A 477 -11.01 -8.78 -33.80
N THR A 478 -10.40 -7.61 -33.92
CA THR A 478 -9.22 -7.23 -33.13
C THR A 478 -9.66 -6.56 -31.81
N TYR A 479 -9.08 -7.00 -30.72
CA TYR A 479 -9.34 -6.47 -29.39
C TYR A 479 -8.03 -6.16 -28.68
N LYS A 480 -8.07 -5.27 -27.67
CA LYS A 480 -6.96 -5.08 -26.75
C LYS A 480 -7.19 -5.93 -25.51
N LEU A 481 -6.19 -6.73 -25.14
CA LEU A 481 -6.13 -7.44 -23.86
C LEU A 481 -5.56 -6.49 -22.82
N GLY A 482 -6.25 -6.33 -21.70
CA GLY A 482 -5.84 -5.47 -20.59
C GLY A 482 -5.86 -6.19 -19.24
N LEU A 483 -5.06 -5.66 -18.32
CA LEU A 483 -5.05 -6.04 -16.89
C LEU A 483 -5.69 -4.90 -16.09
N TRP A 484 -6.78 -5.20 -15.39
CA TRP A 484 -7.51 -4.25 -14.55
C TRP A 484 -7.54 -4.74 -13.10
N ILE A 485 -7.04 -3.91 -12.19
CA ILE A 485 -6.89 -4.22 -10.77
C ILE A 485 -7.58 -3.10 -9.98
N PRO A 486 -8.91 -3.08 -9.89
CA PRO A 486 -9.68 -2.06 -9.18
C PRO A 486 -9.66 -2.25 -7.67
N ASP A 487 -10.22 -1.29 -6.95
CA ASP A 487 -10.54 -1.45 -5.53
C ASP A 487 -11.59 -2.55 -5.30
N GLY A 488 -11.46 -3.30 -4.21
CA GLY A 488 -12.40 -4.36 -3.86
C GLY A 488 -13.76 -3.85 -3.38
N SER A 489 -13.85 -2.60 -2.91
CA SER A 489 -15.11 -2.03 -2.42
C SER A 489 -16.03 -1.63 -3.58
N GLN A 490 -17.31 -1.93 -3.46
CA GLN A 490 -18.29 -1.60 -4.49
C GLN A 490 -18.35 -0.10 -4.81
N GLN A 491 -18.11 0.78 -3.83
CA GLN A 491 -18.17 2.23 -4.01
C GLN A 491 -17.00 2.79 -4.83
N LEU A 492 -15.82 2.18 -4.75
CA LEU A 492 -14.60 2.65 -5.40
C LEU A 492 -14.19 1.81 -6.62
N HIS A 493 -14.78 0.64 -6.78
CA HIS A 493 -14.48 -0.32 -7.84
C HIS A 493 -14.45 0.30 -9.24
N ASN A 494 -15.44 1.14 -9.55
CA ASN A 494 -15.56 1.83 -10.82
C ASN A 494 -15.03 3.28 -10.72
N ASN A 495 -13.77 3.44 -10.31
CA ASN A 495 -13.08 4.71 -10.30
C ASN A 495 -11.59 4.47 -10.55
N TYR A 496 -11.08 4.94 -11.70
CA TYR A 496 -9.71 4.71 -12.15
C TYR A 496 -8.64 5.14 -11.14
N ARG A 497 -8.94 6.12 -10.25
CA ARG A 497 -8.02 6.59 -9.21
C ARG A 497 -7.72 5.54 -8.15
N TYR A 498 -8.56 4.52 -8.05
CA TYR A 498 -8.39 3.39 -7.13
C TYR A 498 -7.98 2.10 -7.84
N ALA A 499 -7.67 2.18 -9.13
CA ALA A 499 -7.10 1.06 -9.87
C ALA A 499 -5.58 1.10 -9.86
N VAL A 500 -4.94 -0.07 -9.79
CA VAL A 500 -3.48 -0.21 -9.75
C VAL A 500 -2.90 -0.09 -11.15
N ARG A 501 -2.00 0.86 -11.33
CA ARG A 501 -1.18 1.02 -12.53
C ARG A 501 0.14 0.29 -12.36
N CYS A 502 0.55 -0.51 -13.34
CA CYS A 502 1.86 -1.16 -13.35
C CYS A 502 2.97 -0.16 -13.69
N ALA A 503 4.13 -0.35 -13.08
CA ALA A 503 5.30 0.50 -13.27
C ALA A 503 6.12 0.06 -14.51
N ASN A 504 5.47 0.12 -15.68
CA ASN A 504 6.04 -0.28 -16.96
C ASN A 504 5.90 0.83 -17.99
N GLY A 505 6.99 1.24 -18.60
CA GLY A 505 7.00 2.33 -19.59
C GLY A 505 6.50 1.92 -20.98
N ASP A 506 6.32 0.63 -21.24
CA ASP A 506 5.82 0.04 -22.47
C ASP A 506 4.44 -0.60 -22.32
N VAL A 507 3.73 -0.24 -21.25
CA VAL A 507 2.34 -0.62 -20.98
C VAL A 507 1.50 0.65 -20.95
N ASP A 508 0.59 0.79 -21.90
CA ASP A 508 -0.30 1.93 -21.95
C ASP A 508 -1.27 1.91 -20.76
N TRP A 509 -1.34 3.02 -20.06
CA TRP A 509 -2.36 3.23 -19.02
C TRP A 509 -3.58 3.89 -19.65
N TRP A 510 -4.63 3.13 -19.88
CA TRP A 510 -5.86 3.65 -20.47
C TRP A 510 -6.88 3.99 -19.38
N ILE A 511 -7.41 5.22 -19.45
CA ILE A 511 -8.50 5.70 -18.59
C ILE A 511 -9.75 5.83 -19.45
N SER A 512 -10.87 5.23 -19.01
CA SER A 512 -12.14 5.36 -19.72
C SER A 512 -12.66 6.80 -19.68
N PRO A 513 -13.39 7.27 -20.75
CA PRO A 513 -13.91 8.64 -20.79
C PRO A 513 -14.85 9.00 -19.62
N ASP A 514 -15.52 8.02 -19.05
CA ASP A 514 -16.38 8.18 -17.86
C ASP A 514 -15.64 7.99 -16.53
N CYS A 515 -14.31 7.90 -16.58
CA CYS A 515 -13.42 7.74 -15.41
C CYS A 515 -13.67 6.49 -14.55
N LYS A 516 -14.36 5.48 -15.09
CA LYS A 516 -14.63 4.24 -14.34
C LYS A 516 -13.48 3.26 -14.33
N TYR A 517 -12.75 3.16 -15.44
CA TYR A 517 -11.71 2.18 -15.64
C TYR A 517 -10.35 2.85 -15.73
N GLY A 518 -9.37 2.27 -15.05
CA GLY A 518 -7.94 2.46 -15.28
C GLY A 518 -7.34 1.10 -15.61
N ILE A 519 -6.93 0.88 -16.85
CA ILE A 519 -6.53 -0.42 -17.38
C ILE A 519 -5.10 -0.36 -17.91
N ASN A 520 -4.28 -1.35 -17.50
CA ASN A 520 -2.97 -1.61 -18.08
C ASN A 520 -3.18 -2.39 -19.38
N VAL A 521 -2.98 -1.76 -20.53
CA VAL A 521 -3.17 -2.37 -21.85
C VAL A 521 -1.92 -3.18 -22.21
N LEU A 522 -2.08 -4.50 -22.33
CA LEU A 522 -0.95 -5.43 -22.47
C LEU A 522 -0.55 -5.63 -23.93
N THR A 523 -1.51 -5.97 -24.79
CA THR A 523 -1.30 -6.27 -26.21
C THR A 523 -2.63 -6.24 -26.97
N SER A 524 -2.55 -6.41 -28.30
CA SER A 524 -3.72 -6.69 -29.15
C SER A 524 -3.82 -8.17 -29.45
N VAL A 525 -5.05 -8.70 -29.50
CA VAL A 525 -5.38 -10.10 -29.82
C VAL A 525 -6.46 -10.14 -30.88
N LEU A 526 -6.48 -11.19 -31.69
CA LEU A 526 -7.50 -11.43 -32.72
C LEU A 526 -8.46 -12.52 -32.22
N LEU A 527 -9.76 -12.25 -32.21
CA LEU A 527 -10.80 -13.24 -31.90
C LEU A 527 -11.33 -13.86 -33.22
N GLN A 528 -11.33 -15.20 -33.30
CA GLN A 528 -11.79 -15.96 -34.47
C GLN A 528 -12.76 -17.09 -34.10
#